data_8c02c9ca98a511dc758744d8167449f7
#
_entry.id   8c02c9ca98a511dc758744d8167449f7
#
_cell.length_a   1.000
_cell.length_b   1.000
_cell.length_c   1.000
_cell.angle_alpha   90.00
_cell.angle_beta   90.00
_cell.angle_gamma   90.00
#
_symmetry.space_group_name_H-M   'P 1'
#
loop_
_entity.id
_entity.type
_entity.pdbx_description
1 polymer ?
#
loop_
_entity_poly.entity_id
_entity_poly.type
_entity_poly.pdbx_seq_one_letter_code
_entity_poly.pdbx_strand_id
1 'polypeptide(L)'
;FTNAEVERAKTNLLKDMEKSYNERDNQNSQRLAREYISHYLSNEPVPGIESEYETVKMILPQITTAAVNQVAKSYVVDENVIISMNAPEKPEVKVPEKTQLLAVLSEAKQAELTAKAEEEATRPLLDKTPKAGKVKKITKNQDVEVTEMTLSNGIKVVFKPTTFKKDEISLRAFSDGGLSKVKNIDDLYSASLATSIVSANGIGNFTATDLSKALTGKIASVSPYINQYSEGMNGNSSVKDLETLLQLVYLHFTAPRKDDNSYGALLNMLKTSLANAEKNPNKAFSDSVRKTTSGNDPRVLIQNMQMIDKINQDKSIEIYKQRFANPADFTFVFVGNIDPNDKATQKLLATYLGGLKTAKAKETYDKVYRFTPKGKIKNYFNREMQTKKASNRIVYTADLPFNIHTNMNVSAIGDILDIRYLESIREKEGGSYGVGVYGGVGNTPKDEATILMQFDTDPEKQARLMEIIHQEVTDIVNNGPKAEDVQKVKENLLKQYAQDLEQNSWWAATLKSYYEDGINNLKDYKSAVEAMNG
;
A
#
# COMPACT_ATOMS: atom_id res chain seq x y z
N PHE A 1 -32.28 -7.79 -1.17
CA PHE A 1 -31.64 -6.68 -0.45
C PHE A 1 -32.60 -6.12 0.59
N THR A 2 -32.06 -5.64 1.72
CA THR A 2 -32.78 -4.93 2.78
C THR A 2 -32.81 -3.42 2.52
N ASN A 3 -33.73 -2.71 3.17
CA ASN A 3 -33.72 -1.23 3.11
C ASN A 3 -32.39 -0.64 3.59
N ALA A 4 -31.83 -1.18 4.67
CA ALA A 4 -30.56 -0.69 5.22
C ALA A 4 -29.39 -0.86 4.23
N GLU A 5 -29.33 -1.97 3.49
CA GLU A 5 -28.31 -2.18 2.46
C GLU A 5 -28.45 -1.19 1.31
N VAL A 6 -29.66 -0.95 0.81
CA VAL A 6 -29.93 -0.02 -0.27
C VAL A 6 -29.62 1.42 0.16
N GLU A 7 -30.04 1.85 1.35
CA GLU A 7 -29.76 3.20 1.85
C GLU A 7 -28.26 3.43 2.11
N ARG A 8 -27.51 2.41 2.56
CA ARG A 8 -26.05 2.51 2.66
C ARG A 8 -25.40 2.67 1.28
N ALA A 9 -25.84 1.88 0.29
CA ALA A 9 -25.32 2.00 -1.08
C ALA A 9 -25.59 3.39 -1.66
N LYS A 10 -26.81 3.92 -1.47
CA LYS A 10 -27.18 5.28 -1.89
C LYS A 10 -26.32 6.34 -1.21
N THR A 11 -26.12 6.22 0.10
CA THR A 11 -25.30 7.16 0.89
C THR A 11 -23.85 7.18 0.41
N ASN A 12 -23.26 6.01 0.16
CA ASN A 12 -21.89 5.92 -0.34
C ASN A 12 -21.78 6.50 -1.76
N LEU A 13 -22.69 6.15 -2.66
CA LEU A 13 -22.70 6.68 -4.03
C LEU A 13 -22.79 8.21 -4.04
N LEU A 14 -23.72 8.76 -3.24
CA LEU A 14 -23.86 10.23 -3.15
C LEU A 14 -22.58 10.89 -2.62
N LYS A 15 -21.92 10.24 -1.64
CA LYS A 15 -20.66 10.76 -1.07
C LYS A 15 -19.51 10.72 -2.07
N ASP A 16 -19.42 9.65 -2.88
CA ASP A 16 -18.40 9.54 -3.91
C ASP A 16 -18.61 10.57 -5.03
N MET A 17 -19.86 10.84 -5.41
CA MET A 17 -20.22 11.87 -6.37
C MET A 17 -19.94 13.27 -5.82
N GLU A 18 -20.26 13.55 -4.55
CA GLU A 18 -19.93 14.80 -3.87
C GLU A 18 -18.41 15.06 -3.90
N LYS A 19 -17.60 14.04 -3.58
CA LYS A 19 -16.13 14.13 -3.64
C LYS A 19 -15.67 14.46 -5.05
N SER A 20 -16.18 13.73 -6.07
CA SER A 20 -15.83 13.96 -7.47
C SER A 20 -16.18 15.38 -7.93
N TYR A 21 -17.35 15.89 -7.50
CA TYR A 21 -17.77 17.25 -7.77
C TYR A 21 -16.87 18.30 -7.10
N ASN A 22 -16.50 18.09 -5.83
CA ASN A 22 -15.62 19.00 -5.09
C ASN A 22 -14.23 19.09 -5.73
N GLU A 23 -13.73 17.96 -6.26
CA GLU A 23 -12.40 17.84 -6.90
C GLU A 23 -12.40 18.11 -8.42
N ARG A 24 -13.51 18.60 -9.02
CA ARG A 24 -13.65 18.73 -10.47
C ARG A 24 -12.60 19.60 -11.16
N ASP A 25 -12.12 20.64 -10.45
CA ASP A 25 -11.10 21.56 -10.96
C ASP A 25 -9.67 21.00 -10.82
N ASN A 26 -9.49 19.94 -10.03
CA ASN A 26 -8.21 19.32 -9.71
C ASN A 26 -8.11 17.88 -10.28
N GLN A 27 -8.87 17.61 -11.36
CA GLN A 27 -8.87 16.29 -11.98
C GLN A 27 -7.61 16.06 -12.81
N ASN A 28 -7.15 14.82 -12.77
CA ASN A 28 -6.04 14.35 -13.57
C ASN A 28 -6.50 14.16 -15.03
N SER A 29 -5.69 14.63 -16.00
CA SER A 29 -5.94 14.50 -17.43
C SER A 29 -6.21 13.07 -17.89
N GLN A 30 -5.60 12.07 -17.23
CA GLN A 30 -5.81 10.67 -17.52
C GLN A 30 -7.25 10.22 -17.22
N ARG A 31 -7.89 10.77 -16.18
CA ARG A 31 -9.30 10.49 -15.89
C ARG A 31 -10.20 11.03 -16.99
N LEU A 32 -9.99 12.29 -17.37
CA LEU A 32 -10.74 12.92 -18.47
C LEU A 32 -10.56 12.16 -19.79
N ALA A 33 -9.34 11.75 -20.11
CA ALA A 33 -9.08 10.94 -21.29
C ALA A 33 -9.85 9.62 -21.29
N ARG A 34 -9.98 8.95 -20.14
CA ARG A 34 -10.78 7.71 -20.02
C ARG A 34 -12.27 7.94 -20.28
N GLU A 35 -12.84 9.04 -19.81
CA GLU A 35 -14.24 9.39 -20.06
C GLU A 35 -14.50 9.53 -21.57
N TYR A 36 -13.64 10.23 -22.30
CA TYR A 36 -13.74 10.35 -23.75
C TYR A 36 -13.52 9.02 -24.48
N ILE A 37 -12.61 8.17 -24.01
CA ILE A 37 -12.40 6.83 -24.57
C ILE A 37 -13.65 5.96 -24.36
N SER A 38 -14.24 5.95 -23.16
CA SER A 38 -15.49 5.23 -22.89
C SER A 38 -16.65 5.75 -23.75
N HIS A 39 -16.75 7.06 -23.90
CA HIS A 39 -17.72 7.65 -24.82
C HIS A 39 -17.54 7.14 -26.26
N TYR A 40 -16.30 7.16 -26.76
CA TYR A 40 -16.01 6.72 -28.15
C TYR A 40 -16.28 5.23 -28.36
N LEU A 41 -15.87 4.37 -27.40
CA LEU A 41 -15.96 2.92 -27.53
C LEU A 41 -17.35 2.36 -27.19
N SER A 42 -18.04 2.95 -26.22
CA SER A 42 -19.28 2.39 -25.63
C SER A 42 -20.47 3.34 -25.75
N ASN A 43 -20.27 4.51 -26.39
CA ASN A 43 -21.28 5.56 -26.51
C ASN A 43 -21.84 6.03 -25.15
N GLU A 44 -21.01 5.98 -24.10
CA GLU A 44 -21.37 6.48 -22.77
C GLU A 44 -21.55 8.00 -22.83
N PRO A 45 -22.61 8.56 -22.22
CA PRO A 45 -22.77 10.00 -22.13
C PRO A 45 -21.63 10.64 -21.33
N VAL A 46 -21.16 11.82 -21.72
CA VAL A 46 -20.18 12.64 -20.99
C VAL A 46 -20.80 14.00 -20.66
N PRO A 47 -21.79 14.07 -19.74
CA PRO A 47 -22.48 15.31 -19.41
C PRO A 47 -21.66 16.24 -18.50
N GLY A 48 -20.55 15.75 -17.94
CA GLY A 48 -19.73 16.41 -16.96
C GLY A 48 -20.21 16.20 -15.52
N ILE A 49 -19.27 16.24 -14.58
CA ILE A 49 -19.52 15.89 -13.17
C ILE A 49 -20.57 16.78 -12.48
N GLU A 50 -20.71 18.06 -12.88
CA GLU A 50 -21.75 18.94 -12.38
C GLU A 50 -23.14 18.40 -12.67
N SER A 51 -23.37 18.01 -13.93
CA SER A 51 -24.65 17.45 -14.38
C SER A 51 -24.89 16.06 -13.79
N GLU A 52 -23.85 15.23 -13.72
CA GLU A 52 -23.92 13.90 -13.10
C GLU A 52 -24.31 13.98 -11.62
N TYR A 53 -23.66 14.87 -10.88
CA TYR A 53 -23.92 15.03 -9.45
C TYR A 53 -25.37 15.50 -9.18
N GLU A 54 -25.84 16.50 -9.92
CA GLU A 54 -27.23 16.97 -9.79
C GLU A 54 -28.25 15.88 -10.21
N THR A 55 -27.94 15.11 -11.25
CA THR A 55 -28.76 13.99 -11.71
C THR A 55 -28.85 12.90 -10.63
N VAL A 56 -27.71 12.53 -10.04
CA VAL A 56 -27.68 11.52 -8.95
C VAL A 56 -28.47 12.01 -7.74
N LYS A 57 -28.32 13.27 -7.33
CA LYS A 57 -29.10 13.86 -6.22
C LYS A 57 -30.61 13.81 -6.48
N MET A 58 -31.04 14.01 -7.71
CA MET A 58 -32.44 14.00 -8.11
C MET A 58 -33.01 12.57 -8.17
N ILE A 59 -32.25 11.62 -8.73
CA ILE A 59 -32.74 10.27 -9.00
C ILE A 59 -32.60 9.35 -7.76
N LEU A 60 -31.52 9.47 -7.02
CA LEU A 60 -31.16 8.55 -5.94
C LEU A 60 -32.26 8.39 -4.86
N PRO A 61 -32.96 9.46 -4.41
CA PRO A 61 -34.07 9.32 -3.48
C PRO A 61 -35.26 8.52 -4.04
N GLN A 62 -35.41 8.45 -5.36
CA GLN A 62 -36.52 7.75 -6.02
C GLN A 62 -36.26 6.24 -6.16
N ILE A 63 -35.01 5.80 -6.01
CA ILE A 63 -34.65 4.38 -6.07
C ILE A 63 -35.13 3.69 -4.79
N THR A 64 -36.11 2.81 -4.94
CA THR A 64 -36.66 2.04 -3.83
C THR A 64 -36.01 0.66 -3.72
N THR A 65 -36.05 0.06 -2.52
CA THR A 65 -35.58 -1.33 -2.31
C THR A 65 -36.36 -2.31 -3.18
N ALA A 66 -37.66 -2.07 -3.40
CA ALA A 66 -38.49 -2.90 -4.29
C ALA A 66 -37.96 -2.85 -5.73
N ALA A 67 -37.62 -1.67 -6.24
CA ALA A 67 -37.07 -1.52 -7.59
C ALA A 67 -35.69 -2.22 -7.72
N VAL A 68 -34.81 -2.07 -6.72
CA VAL A 68 -33.51 -2.76 -6.69
C VAL A 68 -33.70 -4.27 -6.70
N ASN A 69 -34.61 -4.80 -5.87
CA ASN A 69 -34.88 -6.22 -5.82
C ASN A 69 -35.55 -6.75 -7.10
N GLN A 70 -36.34 -5.93 -7.78
CA GLN A 70 -36.92 -6.30 -9.07
C GLN A 70 -35.85 -6.42 -10.15
N VAL A 71 -34.92 -5.45 -10.22
CA VAL A 71 -33.76 -5.51 -11.12
C VAL A 71 -32.89 -6.72 -10.79
N ALA A 72 -32.59 -6.98 -9.51
CA ALA A 72 -31.80 -8.15 -9.12
C ALA A 72 -32.42 -9.47 -9.60
N LYS A 73 -33.76 -9.59 -9.51
CA LYS A 73 -34.48 -10.78 -10.02
C LYS A 73 -34.34 -10.93 -11.53
N SER A 74 -34.25 -9.86 -12.30
CA SER A 74 -34.09 -9.91 -13.76
C SER A 74 -32.74 -10.48 -14.22
N TYR A 75 -31.74 -10.55 -13.34
CA TYR A 75 -30.47 -11.21 -13.63
C TYR A 75 -30.49 -12.72 -13.36
N VAL A 76 -31.49 -13.23 -12.63
CA VAL A 76 -31.64 -14.66 -12.31
C VAL A 76 -32.65 -15.28 -13.28
N VAL A 77 -32.23 -15.47 -14.52
CA VAL A 77 -33.05 -16.04 -15.59
C VAL A 77 -32.56 -17.44 -15.98
N ASP A 78 -33.38 -18.21 -16.70
CA ASP A 78 -33.02 -19.54 -17.19
C ASP A 78 -32.34 -19.51 -18.55
N GLU A 79 -32.41 -18.38 -19.27
CA GLU A 79 -31.81 -18.17 -20.57
C GLU A 79 -30.41 -17.54 -20.46
N ASN A 80 -29.51 -17.94 -21.34
CA ASN A 80 -28.14 -17.43 -21.40
C ASN A 80 -27.30 -17.67 -20.13
N VAL A 81 -27.58 -18.75 -19.40
CA VAL A 81 -26.80 -19.14 -18.22
C VAL A 81 -25.64 -20.03 -18.65
N ILE A 82 -24.41 -19.62 -18.33
CA ILE A 82 -23.21 -20.43 -18.53
C ILE A 82 -22.67 -20.82 -17.14
N ILE A 83 -22.60 -22.13 -16.88
CA ILE A 83 -21.95 -22.66 -15.69
C ILE A 83 -20.56 -23.15 -16.11
N SER A 84 -19.53 -22.51 -15.61
CA SER A 84 -18.14 -22.90 -15.82
C SER A 84 -17.54 -23.41 -14.52
N MET A 85 -16.91 -24.59 -14.57
CA MET A 85 -16.22 -25.18 -13.45
C MET A 85 -14.79 -25.56 -13.84
N ASN A 86 -13.83 -25.04 -13.09
CA ASN A 86 -12.41 -25.41 -13.20
C ASN A 86 -12.02 -26.26 -12.01
N ALA A 87 -11.51 -27.46 -12.26
CA ALA A 87 -11.01 -28.35 -11.24
C ALA A 87 -9.66 -28.96 -11.66
N PRO A 88 -8.75 -29.24 -10.72
CA PRO A 88 -7.51 -29.94 -11.05
C PRO A 88 -7.82 -31.39 -11.46
N GLU A 89 -7.12 -31.88 -12.47
CA GLU A 89 -7.22 -33.27 -12.91
C GLU A 89 -6.47 -34.19 -11.93
N LYS A 90 -7.18 -34.61 -10.87
CA LYS A 90 -6.65 -35.46 -9.80
C LYS A 90 -7.65 -36.56 -9.45
N PRO A 91 -7.18 -37.79 -9.12
CA PRO A 91 -8.05 -38.92 -8.80
C PRO A 91 -9.03 -38.66 -7.64
N GLU A 92 -8.61 -37.87 -6.66
CA GLU A 92 -9.41 -37.52 -5.48
C GLU A 92 -10.43 -36.41 -5.74
N VAL A 93 -10.33 -35.70 -6.87
CA VAL A 93 -11.25 -34.58 -7.22
C VAL A 93 -12.35 -35.11 -8.11
N LYS A 94 -13.54 -35.24 -7.55
CA LYS A 94 -14.74 -35.60 -8.32
C LYS A 94 -15.34 -34.32 -8.91
N VAL A 95 -15.23 -34.18 -10.22
CA VAL A 95 -15.92 -33.09 -10.94
C VAL A 95 -17.40 -33.47 -11.02
N PRO A 96 -18.33 -32.59 -10.55
CA PRO A 96 -19.75 -32.87 -10.64
C PRO A 96 -20.20 -32.94 -12.10
N GLU A 97 -21.13 -33.82 -12.35
CA GLU A 97 -21.79 -33.98 -13.64
C GLU A 97 -22.70 -32.79 -13.96
N LYS A 98 -22.98 -32.55 -15.24
CA LYS A 98 -23.89 -31.50 -15.69
C LYS A 98 -25.24 -31.50 -14.94
N THR A 99 -25.78 -32.68 -14.74
CA THR A 99 -27.07 -32.88 -14.01
C THR A 99 -26.98 -32.40 -12.56
N GLN A 100 -25.88 -32.65 -11.88
CA GLN A 100 -25.63 -32.21 -10.51
C GLN A 100 -25.51 -30.69 -10.43
N LEU A 101 -24.77 -30.06 -11.36
CA LEU A 101 -24.63 -28.60 -11.42
C LEU A 101 -25.99 -27.91 -11.69
N LEU A 102 -26.80 -28.48 -12.59
CA LEU A 102 -28.16 -27.97 -12.86
C LEU A 102 -29.09 -28.15 -11.67
N ALA A 103 -28.97 -29.28 -10.92
CA ALA A 103 -29.75 -29.50 -9.71
C ALA A 103 -29.43 -28.45 -8.63
N VAL A 104 -28.13 -28.17 -8.37
CA VAL A 104 -27.71 -27.12 -7.43
C VAL A 104 -28.26 -25.75 -7.84
N LEU A 105 -28.24 -25.41 -9.13
CA LEU A 105 -28.82 -24.15 -9.61
C LEU A 105 -30.31 -24.08 -9.36
N SER A 106 -31.05 -25.19 -9.62
CA SER A 106 -32.49 -25.27 -9.37
C SER A 106 -32.81 -25.16 -7.87
N GLU A 107 -32.08 -25.85 -7.02
CA GLU A 107 -32.24 -25.79 -5.56
C GLU A 107 -31.98 -24.37 -5.04
N ALA A 108 -30.89 -23.71 -5.52
CA ALA A 108 -30.58 -22.35 -5.13
C ALA A 108 -31.68 -21.34 -5.52
N LYS A 109 -32.33 -21.53 -6.68
CA LYS A 109 -33.47 -20.70 -7.13
C LYS A 109 -34.72 -20.89 -6.29
N GLN A 110 -34.90 -22.08 -5.73
CA GLN A 110 -36.08 -22.44 -4.91
C GLN A 110 -35.85 -22.17 -3.40
N ALA A 111 -34.61 -21.90 -2.99
CA ALA A 111 -34.27 -21.67 -1.60
C ALA A 111 -35.00 -20.43 -1.05
N GLU A 112 -35.75 -20.62 0.02
CA GLU A 112 -36.27 -19.49 0.80
C GLU A 112 -35.13 -18.83 1.58
N LEU A 113 -34.78 -17.63 1.17
CA LEU A 113 -33.74 -16.84 1.82
C LEU A 113 -34.37 -15.83 2.76
N THR A 114 -34.03 -15.92 4.04
CA THR A 114 -34.33 -14.86 5.02
C THR A 114 -33.23 -13.82 5.03
N ALA A 115 -33.62 -12.55 4.95
CA ALA A 115 -32.67 -11.46 5.11
C ALA A 115 -32.00 -11.57 6.48
N LYS A 116 -30.67 -11.47 6.50
CA LYS A 116 -29.92 -11.44 7.76
C LYS A 116 -30.39 -10.23 8.57
N ALA A 117 -30.84 -10.46 9.80
CA ALA A 117 -31.17 -9.37 10.72
C ALA A 117 -29.93 -8.46 10.86
N GLU A 118 -30.08 -7.21 10.48
CA GLU A 118 -29.03 -6.21 10.67
C GLU A 118 -29.24 -5.54 12.02
N GLU A 119 -28.29 -5.73 12.92
CA GLU A 119 -28.13 -4.77 14.02
C GLU A 119 -27.68 -3.45 13.37
N GLU A 120 -28.48 -2.40 13.54
CA GLU A 120 -28.12 -1.07 13.05
C GLU A 120 -26.78 -0.66 13.64
N ALA A 121 -25.77 -0.47 12.79
CA ALA A 121 -24.45 0.04 13.19
C ALA A 121 -24.51 1.56 13.46
N THR A 122 -25.50 2.02 14.22
CA THR A 122 -25.72 3.44 14.53
C THR A 122 -24.92 3.93 15.74
N ARG A 123 -24.17 3.03 16.39
CA ARG A 123 -23.36 3.40 17.55
C ARG A 123 -22.15 4.25 17.17
N PRO A 124 -21.77 5.24 18.02
CA PRO A 124 -20.58 6.03 17.80
C PRO A 124 -19.32 5.18 17.83
N LEU A 125 -18.27 5.59 17.09
CA LEU A 125 -16.97 4.87 17.07
C LEU A 125 -16.34 4.79 18.47
N LEU A 126 -16.57 5.79 19.32
CA LEU A 126 -16.09 5.85 20.70
C LEU A 126 -17.29 6.02 21.64
N ASP A 127 -17.39 5.17 22.65
CA ASP A 127 -18.43 5.28 23.69
C ASP A 127 -18.27 6.55 24.52
N LYS A 128 -17.03 7.03 24.70
CA LYS A 128 -16.68 8.26 25.42
C LYS A 128 -15.59 9.01 24.70
N THR A 129 -15.78 10.32 24.55
CA THR A 129 -14.73 11.21 24.06
C THR A 129 -13.53 11.20 25.02
N PRO A 130 -12.30 11.02 24.53
CA PRO A 130 -11.10 11.06 25.36
C PRO A 130 -10.96 12.40 26.09
N LYS A 131 -10.31 12.38 27.25
CA LYS A 131 -9.94 13.63 27.93
C LYS A 131 -8.91 14.36 27.10
N ALA A 132 -9.26 15.55 26.62
CA ALA A 132 -8.40 16.34 25.77
C ALA A 132 -7.10 16.75 26.50
N GLY A 133 -5.97 16.62 25.79
CA GLY A 133 -4.74 17.31 26.13
C GLY A 133 -4.79 18.78 25.74
N LYS A 134 -3.61 19.40 25.55
CA LYS A 134 -3.47 20.80 25.13
C LYS A 134 -2.43 20.92 24.03
N VAL A 135 -2.59 21.89 23.16
CA VAL A 135 -1.51 22.35 22.27
C VAL A 135 -0.50 23.12 23.13
N LYS A 136 0.75 22.64 23.16
CA LYS A 136 1.83 23.24 23.96
C LYS A 136 2.63 24.26 23.19
N LYS A 137 2.92 23.99 21.91
CA LYS A 137 3.78 24.82 21.07
C LYS A 137 3.40 24.64 19.60
N ILE A 138 3.44 25.72 18.85
CA ILE A 138 3.36 25.73 17.38
C ILE A 138 4.56 26.52 16.87
N THR A 139 5.30 25.95 15.90
CA THR A 139 6.48 26.57 15.27
C THR A 139 6.45 26.30 13.78
N LYS A 140 7.08 27.18 13.01
CA LYS A 140 7.32 26.94 11.58
C LYS A 140 8.72 26.34 11.39
N ASN A 141 8.81 25.31 10.57
CA ASN A 141 10.05 24.79 10.06
C ASN A 141 10.18 25.22 8.59
N GLN A 142 11.06 26.21 8.35
CA GLN A 142 11.24 26.80 7.03
C GLN A 142 12.04 25.90 6.07
N ASP A 143 12.83 24.97 6.59
CA ASP A 143 13.66 24.06 5.76
C ASP A 143 12.81 23.16 4.86
N VAL A 144 11.61 22.80 5.32
CA VAL A 144 10.66 21.95 4.60
C VAL A 144 9.26 22.58 4.50
N GLU A 145 9.16 23.87 4.79
CA GLU A 145 7.93 24.67 4.66
C GLU A 145 6.69 24.10 5.37
N VAL A 146 6.87 23.68 6.61
CA VAL A 146 5.80 23.07 7.42
C VAL A 146 5.54 23.83 8.71
N THR A 147 4.37 23.54 9.31
CA THR A 147 4.06 23.94 10.69
C THR A 147 4.19 22.71 11.59
N GLU A 148 4.97 22.84 12.66
CA GLU A 148 5.13 21.79 13.67
C GLU A 148 4.32 22.18 14.91
N MET A 149 3.57 21.21 15.45
CA MET A 149 2.79 21.34 16.68
C MET A 149 3.24 20.29 17.67
N THR A 150 3.47 20.68 18.92
CA THR A 150 3.72 19.75 20.02
C THR A 150 2.53 19.77 20.96
N LEU A 151 1.98 18.59 21.26
CA LEU A 151 0.91 18.40 22.22
C LEU A 151 1.45 18.24 23.64
N SER A 152 0.59 18.45 24.66
CA SER A 152 0.98 18.38 26.07
C SER A 152 1.52 17.02 26.52
N ASN A 153 1.13 15.96 25.84
CA ASN A 153 1.61 14.59 26.07
C ASN A 153 2.91 14.25 25.29
N GLY A 154 3.51 15.22 24.59
CA GLY A 154 4.77 15.04 23.87
C GLY A 154 4.63 14.64 22.40
N ILE A 155 3.44 14.32 21.93
CA ILE A 155 3.22 13.97 20.52
C ILE A 155 3.58 15.14 19.61
N LYS A 156 4.35 14.84 18.54
CA LYS A 156 4.72 15.76 17.47
C LYS A 156 3.77 15.60 16.29
N VAL A 157 3.19 16.72 15.84
CA VAL A 157 2.31 16.79 14.67
C VAL A 157 2.92 17.79 13.69
N VAL A 158 3.05 17.39 12.44
CA VAL A 158 3.60 18.19 11.33
C VAL A 158 2.51 18.42 10.31
N PHE A 159 2.39 19.65 9.82
CA PHE A 159 1.37 20.05 8.85
C PHE A 159 2.02 20.65 7.62
N LYS A 160 1.65 20.11 6.47
CA LYS A 160 1.86 20.72 5.16
C LYS A 160 0.50 21.06 4.55
N PRO A 161 -0.04 22.27 4.79
CA PRO A 161 -1.25 22.73 4.13
C PRO A 161 -1.01 22.84 2.62
N THR A 162 -1.92 22.27 1.82
CA THR A 162 -1.89 22.34 0.35
C THR A 162 -3.30 22.61 -0.18
N THR A 163 -3.37 23.07 -1.43
CA THR A 163 -4.63 23.27 -2.17
C THR A 163 -4.75 22.35 -3.38
N PHE A 164 -3.86 21.37 -3.52
CA PHE A 164 -3.82 20.44 -4.67
C PHE A 164 -5.09 19.61 -4.79
N LYS A 165 -5.68 19.29 -3.64
CA LYS A 165 -7.00 18.66 -3.51
C LYS A 165 -7.84 19.46 -2.52
N LYS A 166 -9.09 19.75 -2.90
CA LYS A 166 -10.00 20.55 -2.07
C LYS A 166 -10.55 19.79 -0.88
N ASP A 167 -10.71 18.47 -1.01
CA ASP A 167 -11.37 17.62 0.00
C ASP A 167 -10.51 16.38 0.34
N GLU A 168 -9.22 16.60 0.58
CA GLU A 168 -8.28 15.55 0.97
C GLU A 168 -7.37 15.99 2.10
N ILE A 169 -7.26 15.13 3.12
CA ILE A 169 -6.26 15.18 4.18
C ILE A 169 -5.58 13.81 4.23
N SER A 170 -4.29 13.77 3.94
CA SER A 170 -3.45 12.58 4.07
C SER A 170 -2.72 12.58 5.41
N LEU A 171 -2.69 11.42 6.08
CA LEU A 171 -1.94 11.17 7.31
C LEU A 171 -0.84 10.14 7.07
N ARG A 172 0.36 10.45 7.56
CA ARG A 172 1.45 9.49 7.79
C ARG A 172 1.90 9.60 9.24
N ALA A 173 1.79 8.51 9.98
CA ALA A 173 2.37 8.40 11.30
C ALA A 173 3.46 7.34 11.26
N PHE A 174 4.62 7.60 11.84
CA PHE A 174 5.75 6.68 11.80
C PHE A 174 6.63 6.80 13.04
N SER A 175 7.24 5.69 13.42
CA SER A 175 8.16 5.54 14.53
C SER A 175 9.20 4.47 14.20
N ASP A 176 10.36 4.56 14.81
CA ASP A 176 11.39 3.52 14.77
C ASP A 176 11.00 2.31 15.62
N GLY A 177 11.47 1.12 15.23
CA GLY A 177 11.26 -0.12 15.99
C GLY A 177 11.06 -1.31 15.07
N GLY A 178 9.83 -1.53 14.64
CA GLY A 178 9.43 -2.58 13.72
C GLY A 178 9.69 -4.01 14.22
N LEU A 179 9.83 -4.92 13.29
CA LEU A 179 10.15 -6.32 13.56
C LEU A 179 11.56 -6.50 14.17
N SER A 180 12.42 -5.48 14.10
CA SER A 180 13.75 -5.51 14.73
C SER A 180 13.65 -5.72 16.24
N LYS A 181 12.57 -5.27 16.86
CA LYS A 181 12.32 -5.39 18.31
C LYS A 181 11.83 -6.78 18.73
N VAL A 182 11.46 -7.64 17.79
CA VAL A 182 11.02 -9.01 18.06
C VAL A 182 12.27 -9.87 18.29
N LYS A 183 12.53 -10.25 19.53
CA LYS A 183 13.75 -10.98 19.92
C LYS A 183 13.70 -12.45 19.53
N ASN A 184 12.56 -13.11 19.77
CA ASN A 184 12.38 -14.50 19.43
C ASN A 184 12.03 -14.64 17.93
N ILE A 185 12.85 -15.41 17.20
CA ILE A 185 12.66 -15.63 15.76
C ILE A 185 11.35 -16.36 15.48
N ASP A 186 10.91 -17.26 16.35
CA ASP A 186 9.64 -17.98 16.15
C ASP A 186 8.42 -17.06 16.23
N ASP A 187 8.52 -15.95 16.97
CA ASP A 187 7.47 -14.94 17.06
C ASP A 187 7.38 -14.05 15.79
N LEU A 188 8.40 -14.06 14.91
CA LEU A 188 8.42 -13.23 13.71
C LEU A 188 7.27 -13.52 12.74
N TYR A 189 6.80 -14.77 12.66
CA TYR A 189 5.64 -15.11 11.82
C TYR A 189 4.37 -14.44 12.34
N SER A 190 4.13 -14.50 13.64
CA SER A 190 3.01 -13.79 14.29
C SER A 190 3.15 -12.27 14.16
N ALA A 191 4.38 -11.75 14.31
CA ALA A 191 4.68 -10.33 14.20
C ALA A 191 4.45 -9.79 12.78
N SER A 192 4.87 -10.54 11.75
CA SER A 192 4.72 -10.14 10.35
C SER A 192 3.26 -10.02 9.90
N LEU A 193 2.33 -10.70 10.59
CA LEU A 193 0.90 -10.64 10.33
C LEU A 193 0.10 -9.85 11.38
N ALA A 194 0.78 -9.25 12.37
CA ALA A 194 0.10 -8.59 13.49
C ALA A 194 -0.90 -7.52 13.05
N THR A 195 -0.52 -6.67 12.10
CA THR A 195 -1.41 -5.62 11.56
C THR A 195 -2.56 -6.19 10.72
N SER A 196 -2.31 -7.25 9.94
CA SER A 196 -3.34 -7.92 9.14
C SER A 196 -4.37 -8.61 10.04
N ILE A 197 -3.91 -9.26 11.12
CA ILE A 197 -4.77 -9.93 12.11
C ILE A 197 -5.62 -8.88 12.85
N VAL A 198 -5.01 -7.78 13.32
CA VAL A 198 -5.76 -6.70 13.98
C VAL A 198 -6.79 -6.08 13.04
N SER A 199 -6.43 -5.85 11.78
CA SER A 199 -7.37 -5.31 10.78
C SER A 199 -8.53 -6.27 10.48
N ALA A 200 -8.26 -7.57 10.36
CA ALA A 200 -9.30 -8.58 10.13
C ALA A 200 -10.24 -8.73 11.35
N ASN A 201 -9.68 -8.63 12.57
CA ASN A 201 -10.46 -8.72 13.80
C ASN A 201 -11.39 -7.52 14.01
N GLY A 202 -11.11 -6.38 13.34
CA GLY A 202 -11.79 -5.11 13.61
C GLY A 202 -11.14 -4.32 14.75
N ILE A 203 -11.81 -3.27 15.24
CA ILE A 203 -11.24 -2.33 16.20
C ILE A 203 -12.29 -1.84 17.21
N GLY A 204 -11.87 -1.59 18.44
CA GLY A 204 -12.79 -1.19 19.52
C GLY A 204 -13.90 -2.22 19.70
N ASN A 205 -15.13 -1.76 19.63
CA ASN A 205 -16.31 -2.63 19.72
C ASN A 205 -16.83 -3.12 18.35
N PHE A 206 -16.12 -2.83 17.26
CA PHE A 206 -16.57 -3.13 15.90
C PHE A 206 -15.79 -4.31 15.30
N THR A 207 -16.49 -5.29 14.74
CA THR A 207 -15.90 -6.20 13.75
C THR A 207 -15.50 -5.41 12.51
N ALA A 208 -14.67 -5.96 11.63
CA ALA A 208 -14.32 -5.30 10.37
C ALA A 208 -15.56 -4.95 9.53
N THR A 209 -16.55 -5.85 9.51
CA THR A 209 -17.84 -5.63 8.80
C THR A 209 -18.66 -4.51 9.45
N ASP A 210 -18.78 -4.51 10.79
CA ASP A 210 -19.54 -3.47 11.49
C ASP A 210 -18.87 -2.10 11.38
N LEU A 211 -17.54 -2.07 11.40
CA LEU A 211 -16.78 -0.85 11.17
C LEU A 211 -17.05 -0.27 9.77
N SER A 212 -17.04 -1.12 8.75
CA SER A 212 -17.38 -0.70 7.39
C SER A 212 -18.80 -0.11 7.31
N LYS A 213 -19.77 -0.72 8.01
CA LYS A 213 -21.15 -0.19 8.10
C LYS A 213 -21.19 1.15 8.86
N ALA A 214 -20.48 1.27 9.99
CA ALA A 214 -20.43 2.49 10.78
C ALA A 214 -19.76 3.67 10.04
N LEU A 215 -18.91 3.37 9.07
CA LEU A 215 -18.24 4.37 8.22
C LEU A 215 -19.01 4.70 6.94
N THR A 216 -20.24 4.19 6.78
CA THR A 216 -21.10 4.54 5.63
C THR A 216 -21.25 6.06 5.49
N GLY A 217 -21.01 6.59 4.29
CA GLY A 217 -21.05 8.03 3.99
C GLY A 217 -19.89 8.85 4.60
N LYS A 218 -18.86 8.18 5.13
CA LYS A 218 -17.62 8.78 5.62
C LYS A 218 -16.46 8.48 4.69
N ILE A 219 -15.65 9.47 4.43
CA ILE A 219 -14.35 9.30 3.75
C ILE A 219 -13.27 9.41 4.83
N ALA A 220 -12.99 8.30 5.48
CA ALA A 220 -11.91 8.19 6.46
C ALA A 220 -11.41 6.76 6.51
N SER A 221 -10.08 6.60 6.50
CA SER A 221 -9.44 5.29 6.67
C SER A 221 -8.11 5.40 7.40
N VAL A 222 -7.74 4.35 8.13
CA VAL A 222 -6.45 4.19 8.78
C VAL A 222 -5.98 2.75 8.56
N SER A 223 -4.73 2.59 8.13
CA SER A 223 -4.09 1.30 7.94
C SER A 223 -2.76 1.27 8.69
N PRO A 224 -2.64 0.50 9.78
CA PRO A 224 -1.38 0.34 10.48
C PRO A 224 -0.42 -0.57 9.70
N TYR A 225 0.88 -0.36 9.90
CA TYR A 225 1.93 -1.23 9.37
C TYR A 225 3.02 -1.46 10.42
N ILE A 226 3.71 -2.60 10.31
CA ILE A 226 4.94 -2.92 11.03
C ILE A 226 5.93 -3.44 10.00
N ASN A 227 6.95 -2.66 9.71
CA ASN A 227 8.04 -3.00 8.80
C ASN A 227 9.21 -3.61 9.58
N GLN A 228 10.32 -3.87 8.90
CA GLN A 228 11.50 -4.45 9.54
C GLN A 228 12.07 -3.56 10.66
N TYR A 229 12.11 -2.23 10.46
CA TYR A 229 12.77 -1.26 11.36
C TYR A 229 11.87 -0.11 11.80
N SER A 230 10.64 -0.08 11.34
CA SER A 230 9.67 0.96 11.67
C SER A 230 8.27 0.40 11.77
N GLU A 231 7.41 1.09 12.51
CA GLU A 231 5.97 0.93 12.51
C GLU A 231 5.28 2.26 12.26
N GLY A 232 4.01 2.20 11.88
CA GLY A 232 3.26 3.41 11.62
C GLY A 232 1.83 3.18 11.18
N MET A 233 1.21 4.27 10.74
CA MET A 233 -0.14 4.29 10.19
C MET A 233 -0.18 5.19 8.96
N ASN A 234 -0.85 4.72 7.92
CA ASN A 234 -1.27 5.53 6.80
C ASN A 234 -2.76 5.79 6.92
N GLY A 235 -3.18 7.02 6.71
CA GLY A 235 -4.59 7.38 6.75
C GLY A 235 -4.94 8.46 5.75
N ASN A 236 -6.21 8.57 5.46
CA ASN A 236 -6.76 9.69 4.71
C ASN A 236 -8.17 10.03 5.19
N SER A 237 -8.60 11.26 4.94
CA SER A 237 -9.99 11.66 5.11
C SER A 237 -10.37 12.79 4.15
N SER A 238 -11.69 12.99 4.00
CA SER A 238 -12.20 14.29 3.58
C SER A 238 -11.95 15.32 4.69
N VAL A 239 -12.03 16.61 4.36
CA VAL A 239 -11.93 17.69 5.34
C VAL A 239 -13.00 17.55 6.42
N LYS A 240 -14.23 17.24 6.03
CA LYS A 240 -15.39 17.04 6.90
C LYS A 240 -15.24 15.84 7.85
N ASP A 241 -14.50 14.82 7.44
CA ASP A 241 -14.36 13.56 8.16
C ASP A 241 -13.04 13.45 8.96
N LEU A 242 -12.32 14.56 9.16
CA LEU A 242 -11.08 14.61 9.94
C LEU A 242 -11.27 14.04 11.36
N GLU A 243 -12.40 14.33 12.01
CA GLU A 243 -12.70 13.77 13.33
C GLU A 243 -12.79 12.25 13.29
N THR A 244 -13.45 11.69 12.28
CA THR A 244 -13.54 10.23 12.07
C THR A 244 -12.16 9.61 11.88
N LEU A 245 -11.28 10.24 11.08
CA LEU A 245 -9.89 9.81 10.93
C LEU A 245 -9.17 9.74 12.28
N LEU A 246 -9.28 10.79 13.08
CA LEU A 246 -8.61 10.88 14.38
C LEU A 246 -9.19 9.88 15.41
N GLN A 247 -10.49 9.60 15.36
CA GLN A 247 -11.12 8.54 16.16
C GLN A 247 -10.57 7.16 15.78
N LEU A 248 -10.40 6.87 14.49
CA LEU A 248 -9.79 5.63 14.03
C LEU A 248 -8.35 5.50 14.50
N VAL A 249 -7.54 6.57 14.38
CA VAL A 249 -6.17 6.59 14.91
C VAL A 249 -6.17 6.30 16.40
N TYR A 250 -7.04 6.97 17.17
CA TYR A 250 -7.15 6.76 18.62
C TYR A 250 -7.47 5.29 18.95
N LEU A 251 -8.42 4.68 18.24
CA LEU A 251 -8.78 3.26 18.43
C LEU A 251 -7.63 2.32 18.09
N HIS A 252 -6.86 2.58 17.04
CA HIS A 252 -5.70 1.77 16.67
C HIS A 252 -4.62 1.75 17.77
N PHE A 253 -4.44 2.84 18.50
CA PHE A 253 -3.54 2.88 19.64
C PHE A 253 -4.13 2.23 20.91
N THR A 254 -5.44 2.30 21.12
CA THR A 254 -6.02 2.00 22.43
C THR A 254 -6.85 0.73 22.51
N ALA A 255 -7.39 0.28 21.38
CA ALA A 255 -8.41 -0.76 21.38
C ALA A 255 -8.27 -1.80 20.24
N PRO A 256 -7.05 -2.39 20.02
CA PRO A 256 -6.94 -3.54 19.11
C PRO A 256 -7.77 -4.70 19.66
N ARG A 257 -8.59 -5.29 18.82
CA ARG A 257 -9.59 -6.30 19.17
C ARG A 257 -9.07 -7.71 18.88
N LYS A 258 -9.57 -8.71 19.63
CA LYS A 258 -9.45 -10.14 19.33
C LYS A 258 -10.78 -10.67 18.80
N ASP A 259 -10.74 -11.49 17.74
CA ASP A 259 -11.89 -12.16 17.18
C ASP A 259 -11.47 -13.49 16.55
N ASP A 260 -11.86 -14.59 17.18
CA ASP A 260 -11.42 -15.93 16.78
C ASP A 260 -12.02 -16.37 15.43
N ASN A 261 -13.23 -15.90 15.09
CA ASN A 261 -13.88 -16.22 13.83
C ASN A 261 -13.16 -15.52 12.65
N SER A 262 -12.90 -14.22 12.80
CA SER A 262 -12.18 -13.44 11.78
C SER A 262 -10.75 -13.94 11.59
N TYR A 263 -10.08 -14.31 12.67
CA TYR A 263 -8.76 -14.93 12.64
C TYR A 263 -8.78 -16.27 11.91
N GLY A 264 -9.74 -17.16 12.23
CA GLY A 264 -9.91 -18.44 11.55
C GLY A 264 -10.16 -18.28 10.04
N ALA A 265 -11.00 -17.32 9.66
CA ALA A 265 -11.27 -17.00 8.25
C ALA A 265 -9.99 -16.50 7.54
N LEU A 266 -9.22 -15.60 8.17
CA LEU A 266 -7.94 -15.10 7.64
C LEU A 266 -6.94 -16.24 7.44
N LEU A 267 -6.78 -17.15 8.42
CA LEU A 267 -5.88 -18.29 8.30
C LEU A 267 -6.30 -19.25 7.17
N ASN A 268 -7.59 -19.51 6.99
CA ASN A 268 -8.09 -20.34 5.90
C ASN A 268 -7.82 -19.72 4.53
N MET A 269 -8.00 -18.41 4.40
CA MET A 269 -7.63 -17.66 3.19
C MET A 269 -6.13 -17.75 2.91
N LEU A 270 -5.28 -17.56 3.93
CA LEU A 270 -3.83 -17.69 3.81
C LEU A 270 -3.40 -19.10 3.41
N LYS A 271 -3.99 -20.15 4.02
CA LYS A 271 -3.72 -21.55 3.64
C LYS A 271 -4.01 -21.80 2.17
N THR A 272 -5.17 -21.37 1.69
CA THR A 272 -5.56 -21.52 0.29
C THR A 272 -4.60 -20.75 -0.64
N SER A 273 -4.28 -19.52 -0.30
CA SER A 273 -3.35 -18.68 -1.05
C SER A 273 -1.95 -19.30 -1.13
N LEU A 274 -1.41 -19.77 0.00
CA LEU A 274 -0.08 -20.37 0.06
C LEU A 274 -0.03 -21.71 -0.67
N ALA A 275 -1.05 -22.57 -0.52
CA ALA A 275 -1.14 -23.84 -1.23
C ALA A 275 -1.14 -23.66 -2.77
N ASN A 276 -1.79 -22.61 -3.26
CA ASN A 276 -1.76 -22.25 -4.67
C ASN A 276 -0.41 -21.62 -5.07
N ALA A 277 0.14 -20.75 -4.23
CA ALA A 277 1.42 -20.09 -4.50
C ALA A 277 2.60 -21.07 -4.55
N GLU A 278 2.61 -22.13 -3.72
CA GLU A 278 3.68 -23.15 -3.72
C GLU A 278 3.80 -23.90 -5.05
N LYS A 279 2.71 -23.96 -5.83
CA LYS A 279 2.70 -24.55 -7.17
C LYS A 279 3.19 -23.59 -8.25
N ASN A 280 3.34 -22.31 -7.92
CA ASN A 280 3.72 -21.27 -8.88
C ASN A 280 5.24 -21.19 -9.01
N PRO A 281 5.81 -21.44 -10.21
CA PRO A 281 7.25 -21.33 -10.43
C PRO A 281 7.83 -19.95 -10.11
N ASN A 282 7.06 -18.88 -10.30
CA ASN A 282 7.50 -17.52 -9.97
C ASN A 282 7.70 -17.32 -8.47
N LYS A 283 6.89 -17.99 -7.62
CA LYS A 283 7.12 -18.00 -6.17
C LYS A 283 8.42 -18.71 -5.82
N ALA A 284 8.66 -19.88 -6.41
CA ALA A 284 9.91 -20.61 -6.20
C ALA A 284 11.13 -19.76 -6.58
N PHE A 285 11.05 -19.00 -7.68
CA PHE A 285 12.08 -18.04 -8.09
C PHE A 285 12.25 -16.92 -7.07
N SER A 286 11.17 -16.26 -6.66
CA SER A 286 11.22 -15.16 -5.69
C SER A 286 11.76 -15.60 -4.33
N ASP A 287 11.37 -16.79 -3.85
CA ASP A 287 11.88 -17.37 -2.60
C ASP A 287 13.37 -17.70 -2.69
N SER A 288 13.82 -18.23 -3.84
CA SER A 288 15.23 -18.52 -4.11
C SER A 288 16.06 -17.23 -4.13
N VAL A 289 15.57 -16.19 -4.80
CA VAL A 289 16.20 -14.86 -4.79
C VAL A 289 16.33 -14.34 -3.34
N ARG A 290 15.22 -14.35 -2.58
CA ARG A 290 15.20 -13.88 -1.20
C ARG A 290 16.19 -14.61 -0.31
N LYS A 291 16.24 -15.95 -0.40
CA LYS A 291 17.21 -16.78 0.33
C LYS A 291 18.65 -16.46 -0.07
N THR A 292 18.92 -16.37 -1.36
CA THR A 292 20.27 -16.11 -1.88
C THR A 292 20.76 -14.73 -1.46
N THR A 293 19.95 -13.68 -1.63
CA THR A 293 20.34 -12.30 -1.31
C THR A 293 20.43 -12.01 0.18
N SER A 294 19.81 -12.84 1.04
CA SER A 294 19.88 -12.72 2.49
C SER A 294 20.86 -13.69 3.15
N GLY A 295 21.56 -14.53 2.37
CA GLY A 295 22.41 -15.58 2.93
C GLY A 295 21.67 -16.58 3.82
N ASN A 296 20.38 -16.79 3.56
CA ASN A 296 19.47 -17.62 4.38
C ASN A 296 19.29 -17.08 5.83
N ASP A 297 19.39 -15.78 6.03
CA ASP A 297 19.13 -15.18 7.34
C ASP A 297 17.74 -15.61 7.86
N PRO A 298 17.65 -16.24 9.05
CA PRO A 298 16.40 -16.75 9.59
C PRO A 298 15.37 -15.65 9.89
N ARG A 299 15.79 -14.38 9.98
CA ARG A 299 14.88 -13.24 10.11
C ARG A 299 14.20 -12.85 8.80
N VAL A 300 14.68 -13.37 7.67
CA VAL A 300 14.07 -13.16 6.35
C VAL A 300 13.03 -14.24 6.11
N LEU A 301 11.81 -13.97 6.53
CA LEU A 301 10.72 -14.94 6.46
C LEU A 301 10.36 -15.31 5.02
N ILE A 302 10.29 -16.59 4.76
CA ILE A 302 9.73 -17.16 3.53
C ILE A 302 8.32 -17.64 3.82
N GLN A 303 7.35 -17.02 3.13
CA GLN A 303 5.95 -17.41 3.28
C GLN A 303 5.70 -18.77 2.61
N ASN A 304 5.37 -19.79 3.41
CA ASN A 304 5.05 -21.14 2.98
C ASN A 304 3.99 -21.76 3.91
N MET A 305 3.52 -22.96 3.58
CA MET A 305 2.51 -23.64 4.39
C MET A 305 2.95 -23.86 5.85
N GLN A 306 4.23 -24.10 6.10
CA GLN A 306 4.76 -24.34 7.45
C GLN A 306 4.66 -23.11 8.37
N MET A 307 4.58 -21.88 7.80
CA MET A 307 4.40 -20.69 8.61
C MET A 307 3.05 -20.65 9.34
N ILE A 308 2.02 -21.27 8.77
CA ILE A 308 0.66 -21.24 9.32
C ILE A 308 0.63 -21.76 10.75
N ASP A 309 1.35 -22.83 11.02
CA ASP A 309 1.39 -23.46 12.35
C ASP A 309 2.17 -22.64 13.38
N LYS A 310 2.95 -21.65 12.92
CA LYS A 310 3.73 -20.72 13.76
C LYS A 310 3.01 -19.42 14.07
N ILE A 311 1.86 -19.16 13.42
CA ILE A 311 1.09 -17.93 13.64
C ILE A 311 0.18 -18.12 14.87
N ASN A 312 0.30 -17.21 15.82
CA ASN A 312 -0.52 -17.17 17.02
C ASN A 312 -1.21 -15.82 17.16
N GLN A 313 -2.54 -15.81 17.29
CA GLN A 313 -3.34 -14.59 17.36
C GLN A 313 -2.98 -13.73 18.58
N ASP A 314 -2.88 -14.34 19.77
CA ASP A 314 -2.60 -13.61 21.00
C ASP A 314 -1.22 -12.97 20.94
N LYS A 315 -0.22 -13.69 20.41
CA LYS A 315 1.13 -13.17 20.19
C LYS A 315 1.13 -12.02 19.17
N SER A 316 0.37 -12.14 18.09
CA SER A 316 0.25 -11.06 17.10
C SER A 316 -0.34 -9.79 17.70
N ILE A 317 -1.39 -9.91 18.51
CA ILE A 317 -2.02 -8.78 19.22
C ILE A 317 -1.08 -8.20 20.29
N GLU A 318 -0.36 -9.05 21.03
CA GLU A 318 0.65 -8.63 22.00
C GLU A 318 1.73 -7.77 21.34
N ILE A 319 2.31 -8.27 20.24
CA ILE A 319 3.34 -7.55 19.48
C ILE A 319 2.78 -6.24 18.90
N TYR A 320 1.57 -6.26 18.34
CA TYR A 320 0.92 -5.03 17.88
C TYR A 320 0.84 -4.00 19.01
N LYS A 321 0.32 -4.40 20.19
CA LYS A 321 0.23 -3.51 21.36
C LYS A 321 1.59 -2.97 21.79
N GLN A 322 2.65 -3.78 21.73
CA GLN A 322 4.01 -3.35 22.06
C GLN A 322 4.52 -2.29 21.09
N ARG A 323 4.31 -2.50 19.76
CA ARG A 323 4.77 -1.56 18.73
C ARG A 323 4.02 -0.22 18.78
N PHE A 324 2.76 -0.23 19.17
CA PHE A 324 1.93 0.97 19.29
C PHE A 324 1.75 1.44 20.75
N ALA A 325 2.65 1.04 21.66
CA ALA A 325 2.50 1.33 23.08
C ALA A 325 2.72 2.81 23.44
N ASN A 326 3.61 3.51 22.72
CA ASN A 326 3.97 4.89 23.03
C ASN A 326 3.71 5.84 21.85
N PRO A 327 2.54 6.47 21.78
CA PRO A 327 2.23 7.43 20.70
C PRO A 327 3.18 8.62 20.61
N ALA A 328 3.95 8.95 21.66
CA ALA A 328 4.92 10.05 21.62
C ALA A 328 6.19 9.73 20.83
N ASP A 329 6.42 8.45 20.50
CA ASP A 329 7.52 8.05 19.62
C ASP A 329 7.21 8.38 18.16
N PHE A 330 5.92 8.47 17.82
CA PHE A 330 5.47 8.71 16.47
C PHE A 330 5.55 10.19 16.09
N THR A 331 5.96 10.45 14.85
CA THR A 331 5.74 11.71 14.18
C THR A 331 4.48 11.58 13.29
N PHE A 332 3.50 12.47 13.52
CA PHE A 332 2.25 12.50 12.75
C PHE A 332 2.33 13.61 11.71
N VAL A 333 2.33 13.26 10.43
CA VAL A 333 2.41 14.20 9.30
C VAL A 333 1.06 14.26 8.62
N PHE A 334 0.45 15.46 8.59
CA PHE A 334 -0.78 15.76 7.86
C PHE A 334 -0.44 16.61 6.64
N VAL A 335 -0.89 16.19 5.46
CA VAL A 335 -0.72 16.89 4.20
C VAL A 335 -2.08 17.05 3.53
N GLY A 336 -2.40 18.23 3.03
CA GLY A 336 -3.64 18.49 2.30
C GLY A 336 -4.38 19.72 2.78
N ASN A 337 -5.68 19.74 2.60
CA ASN A 337 -6.52 20.88 2.98
C ASN A 337 -6.83 20.88 4.50
N ILE A 338 -5.82 21.26 5.27
CA ILE A 338 -5.88 21.33 6.73
C ILE A 338 -5.18 22.60 7.25
N ASP A 339 -5.83 23.38 8.10
CA ASP A 339 -5.22 24.55 8.73
C ASP A 339 -4.78 24.25 10.17
N PRO A 340 -3.47 24.27 10.46
CA PRO A 340 -2.94 24.07 11.81
C PRO A 340 -3.33 25.18 12.79
N ASN A 341 -3.78 26.36 12.32
CA ASN A 341 -4.19 27.48 13.15
C ASN A 341 -5.69 27.48 13.46
N ASP A 342 -6.47 26.67 12.74
CA ASP A 342 -7.90 26.52 13.00
C ASP A 342 -8.15 25.92 14.39
N LYS A 343 -8.99 26.58 15.18
CA LYS A 343 -9.28 26.17 16.56
C LYS A 343 -10.04 24.85 16.65
N ALA A 344 -10.89 24.54 15.67
CA ALA A 344 -11.61 23.26 15.62
C ALA A 344 -10.61 22.12 15.36
N THR A 345 -9.72 22.27 14.38
CA THR A 345 -8.63 21.33 14.10
C THR A 345 -7.74 21.11 15.33
N GLN A 346 -7.29 22.19 15.99
CA GLN A 346 -6.49 22.09 17.21
C GLN A 346 -7.22 21.35 18.33
N LYS A 347 -8.52 21.59 18.51
CA LYS A 347 -9.35 20.90 19.50
C LYS A 347 -9.47 19.41 19.21
N LEU A 348 -9.69 19.02 17.97
CA LEU A 348 -9.74 17.60 17.56
C LEU A 348 -8.42 16.89 17.85
N LEU A 349 -7.28 17.48 17.44
CA LEU A 349 -5.95 16.92 17.70
C LEU A 349 -5.65 16.82 19.19
N ALA A 350 -5.97 17.85 19.97
CA ALA A 350 -5.82 17.84 21.41
C ALA A 350 -6.69 16.75 22.08
N THR A 351 -7.87 16.49 21.53
CA THR A 351 -8.78 15.46 22.05
C THR A 351 -8.27 14.06 21.74
N TYR A 352 -8.04 13.76 20.48
CA TYR A 352 -7.77 12.36 20.06
C TYR A 352 -6.29 11.99 20.16
N LEU A 353 -5.35 12.82 19.70
CA LEU A 353 -3.93 12.57 19.86
C LEU A 353 -3.44 13.02 21.25
N GLY A 354 -3.83 14.21 21.70
CA GLY A 354 -3.45 14.72 23.01
C GLY A 354 -4.05 13.94 24.18
N GLY A 355 -5.13 13.19 23.96
CA GLY A 355 -5.75 12.28 24.93
C GLY A 355 -5.10 10.91 25.04
N LEU A 356 -4.17 10.55 24.14
CA LEU A 356 -3.43 9.28 24.21
C LEU A 356 -2.45 9.29 25.40
N LYS A 357 -2.33 8.14 26.05
CA LYS A 357 -1.32 7.92 27.10
C LYS A 357 0.05 7.75 26.43
N THR A 358 1.06 8.44 26.94
CA THR A 358 2.43 8.39 26.40
C THR A 358 3.45 8.09 27.49
N ALA A 359 4.62 7.60 27.08
CA ALA A 359 5.80 7.43 27.92
C ALA A 359 6.89 8.46 27.52
N LYS A 360 7.87 8.69 28.39
CA LYS A 360 8.96 9.64 28.10
C LYS A 360 10.10 9.03 27.28
N ALA A 361 10.30 7.71 27.40
CA ALA A 361 11.37 7.02 26.68
C ALA A 361 11.00 6.91 25.20
N LYS A 362 11.92 7.33 24.30
CA LYS A 362 11.80 7.07 22.89
C LYS A 362 12.41 5.72 22.55
N GLU A 363 11.74 4.97 21.69
CA GLU A 363 12.25 3.75 21.11
C GLU A 363 13.07 4.03 19.86
N THR A 364 14.08 3.20 19.62
CA THR A 364 14.83 3.15 18.37
C THR A 364 14.84 1.71 17.88
N TYR A 365 15.12 1.49 16.60
CA TYR A 365 15.22 0.13 16.07
C TYR A 365 16.51 -0.56 16.53
N ASP A 366 16.46 -1.90 16.65
CA ASP A 366 17.64 -2.71 16.89
C ASP A 366 18.36 -2.96 15.56
N LYS A 367 19.68 -2.78 15.55
CA LYS A 367 20.51 -3.05 14.36
C LYS A 367 20.66 -4.56 14.14
N VAL A 368 19.57 -5.23 13.80
CA VAL A 368 19.57 -6.60 13.32
C VAL A 368 19.97 -6.57 11.84
N TYR A 369 21.24 -6.83 11.59
CA TYR A 369 21.75 -6.78 10.23
C TYR A 369 21.16 -7.91 9.40
N ARG A 370 20.54 -7.54 8.31
CA ARG A 370 20.28 -8.44 7.20
C ARG A 370 21.64 -8.76 6.59
N PHE A 371 22.05 -10.01 6.65
CA PHE A 371 23.31 -10.44 6.04
C PHE A 371 23.17 -10.35 4.51
N THR A 372 24.00 -9.51 3.90
CA THR A 372 24.14 -9.48 2.44
C THR A 372 25.41 -10.28 2.10
N PRO A 373 25.29 -11.41 1.38
CA PRO A 373 26.44 -12.21 1.00
C PRO A 373 27.43 -11.39 0.16
N LYS A 374 28.73 -11.53 0.46
CA LYS A 374 29.79 -10.86 -0.30
C LYS A 374 30.33 -11.77 -1.40
N GLY A 375 30.86 -11.13 -2.46
CA GLY A 375 31.48 -11.84 -3.57
C GLY A 375 30.51 -12.26 -4.66
N LYS A 376 31.01 -13.09 -5.58
CA LYS A 376 30.26 -13.52 -6.77
C LYS A 376 29.46 -14.79 -6.48
N ILE A 377 28.16 -14.67 -6.40
CA ILE A 377 27.25 -15.78 -6.10
C ILE A 377 26.42 -16.10 -7.35
N LYS A 378 26.34 -17.38 -7.67
CA LYS A 378 25.49 -17.90 -8.76
C LYS A 378 24.54 -18.94 -8.18
N ASN A 379 23.25 -18.79 -8.46
CA ASN A 379 22.22 -19.74 -8.06
C ASN A 379 21.33 -20.04 -9.27
N TYR A 380 21.31 -21.30 -9.68
CA TYR A 380 20.52 -21.79 -10.81
C TYR A 380 19.67 -22.97 -10.36
N PHE A 381 18.42 -22.99 -10.79
CA PHE A 381 17.53 -24.14 -10.59
C PHE A 381 16.48 -24.22 -11.70
N ASN A 382 15.87 -25.37 -11.86
CA ASN A 382 14.81 -25.61 -12.83
C ASN A 382 13.49 -25.93 -12.13
N ARG A 383 12.41 -25.54 -12.76
CA ARG A 383 11.04 -25.91 -12.40
C ARG A 383 10.28 -26.29 -13.66
N GLU A 384 9.43 -27.31 -13.54
CA GLU A 384 8.53 -27.68 -14.62
C GLU A 384 7.48 -26.61 -14.83
N MET A 385 7.26 -26.24 -16.10
CA MET A 385 6.34 -25.18 -16.54
C MET A 385 5.70 -25.56 -17.87
N GLN A 386 4.47 -25.09 -18.10
CA GLN A 386 3.80 -25.28 -19.40
C GLN A 386 4.50 -24.51 -20.52
N THR A 387 4.93 -23.29 -20.25
CA THR A 387 5.66 -22.44 -21.21
C THR A 387 7.11 -22.33 -20.75
N LYS A 388 8.05 -22.67 -21.63
CA LYS A 388 9.49 -22.52 -21.34
C LYS A 388 9.83 -21.05 -21.13
N LYS A 389 10.46 -20.75 -20.00
CA LYS A 389 10.87 -19.41 -19.62
C LYS A 389 12.09 -19.46 -18.69
N ALA A 390 13.05 -18.58 -18.90
CA ALA A 390 14.12 -18.31 -17.96
C ALA A 390 13.89 -16.97 -17.26
N SER A 391 13.68 -16.98 -15.94
CA SER A 391 13.58 -15.79 -15.12
C SER A 391 14.94 -15.49 -14.49
N ASN A 392 15.40 -14.25 -14.62
CA ASN A 392 16.74 -13.84 -14.22
C ASN A 392 16.67 -12.65 -13.25
N ARG A 393 17.51 -12.69 -12.21
CA ARG A 393 17.74 -11.60 -11.26
C ARG A 393 19.22 -11.43 -11.03
N ILE A 394 19.73 -10.21 -11.26
CA ILE A 394 21.09 -9.82 -10.96
C ILE A 394 21.05 -8.73 -9.89
N VAL A 395 21.88 -8.84 -8.89
CA VAL A 395 21.96 -7.85 -7.80
C VAL A 395 23.43 -7.50 -7.57
N TYR A 396 23.75 -6.22 -7.72
CA TYR A 396 25.02 -5.66 -7.30
C TYR A 396 24.81 -4.88 -6.00
N THR A 397 25.71 -5.04 -5.04
CA THR A 397 25.67 -4.29 -3.78
C THR A 397 27.04 -3.68 -3.49
N ALA A 398 27.04 -2.50 -2.87
CA ALA A 398 28.24 -1.82 -2.43
C ALA A 398 27.99 -1.03 -1.14
N ASP A 399 28.99 -0.94 -0.27
CA ASP A 399 28.94 -0.10 0.92
C ASP A 399 29.22 1.35 0.48
N LEU A 400 28.17 2.13 0.22
CA LEU A 400 28.22 3.55 -0.14
C LEU A 400 27.42 4.38 0.87
N PRO A 401 27.88 5.59 1.24
CA PRO A 401 27.19 6.42 2.21
C PRO A 401 25.82 6.86 1.69
N PHE A 402 24.82 6.80 2.56
CA PHE A 402 23.48 7.28 2.28
C PHE A 402 23.44 8.82 2.36
N ASN A 403 23.25 9.44 1.23
CA ASN A 403 22.95 10.86 1.08
C ASN A 403 22.24 11.07 -0.27
N ILE A 404 21.65 12.25 -0.47
CA ILE A 404 20.86 12.52 -1.67
C ILE A 404 21.67 12.37 -2.97
N HIS A 405 22.92 12.85 -3.00
CA HIS A 405 23.76 12.76 -4.20
C HIS A 405 24.11 11.31 -4.55
N THR A 406 24.55 10.53 -3.55
CA THR A 406 24.89 9.11 -3.78
C THR A 406 23.64 8.33 -4.21
N ASN A 407 22.50 8.54 -3.54
CA ASN A 407 21.26 7.86 -3.88
C ASN A 407 20.79 8.21 -5.30
N MET A 408 20.83 9.48 -5.69
CA MET A 408 20.44 9.91 -7.02
C MET A 408 21.38 9.40 -8.11
N ASN A 409 22.69 9.39 -7.87
CA ASN A 409 23.64 8.83 -8.83
C ASN A 409 23.42 7.33 -9.04
N VAL A 410 23.19 6.55 -7.97
CA VAL A 410 22.89 5.12 -8.10
C VAL A 410 21.55 4.88 -8.78
N SER A 411 20.54 5.71 -8.52
CA SER A 411 19.25 5.66 -9.23
C SER A 411 19.43 5.98 -10.71
N ALA A 412 20.17 7.04 -11.04
CA ALA A 412 20.42 7.44 -12.43
C ALA A 412 21.18 6.37 -13.23
N ILE A 413 22.12 5.64 -12.61
CA ILE A 413 22.76 4.48 -13.26
C ILE A 413 21.71 3.42 -13.61
N GLY A 414 20.74 3.18 -12.73
CA GLY A 414 19.62 2.28 -13.01
C GLY A 414 18.81 2.73 -14.23
N ASP A 415 18.43 4.00 -14.29
CA ASP A 415 17.65 4.58 -15.39
C ASP A 415 18.43 4.55 -16.73
N ILE A 416 19.74 4.84 -16.71
CA ILE A 416 20.62 4.78 -17.87
C ILE A 416 20.73 3.34 -18.40
N LEU A 417 20.90 2.37 -17.50
CA LEU A 417 20.94 0.96 -17.87
C LEU A 417 19.60 0.49 -18.47
N ASP A 418 18.47 0.97 -17.94
CA ASP A 418 17.15 0.65 -18.49
C ASP A 418 17.02 1.15 -19.94
N ILE A 419 17.46 2.39 -20.23
CA ILE A 419 17.53 2.94 -21.61
C ILE A 419 18.41 2.05 -22.50
N ARG A 420 19.62 1.70 -22.06
CA ARG A 420 20.55 0.89 -22.85
C ARG A 420 20.04 -0.52 -23.12
N TYR A 421 19.38 -1.16 -22.14
CA TYR A 421 18.80 -2.49 -22.33
C TYR A 421 17.59 -2.48 -23.22
N LEU A 422 16.83 -1.38 -23.27
CA LEU A 422 15.76 -1.24 -24.26
C LEU A 422 16.33 -1.34 -25.69
N GLU A 423 17.44 -0.66 -25.97
CA GLU A 423 18.07 -0.68 -27.28
C GLU A 423 18.77 -2.03 -27.57
N SER A 424 19.60 -2.52 -26.63
CA SER A 424 20.46 -3.68 -26.88
C SER A 424 19.72 -5.02 -26.80
N ILE A 425 18.74 -5.16 -25.89
CA ILE A 425 18.05 -6.43 -25.63
C ILE A 425 16.71 -6.50 -26.35
N ARG A 426 15.88 -5.43 -26.27
CA ARG A 426 14.56 -5.45 -26.87
C ARG A 426 14.62 -5.22 -28.37
N GLU A 427 15.29 -4.15 -28.81
CA GLU A 427 15.26 -3.73 -30.21
C GLU A 427 16.23 -4.55 -31.09
N LYS A 428 17.46 -4.78 -30.64
CA LYS A 428 18.48 -5.49 -31.44
C LYS A 428 18.35 -7.01 -31.35
N GLU A 429 18.20 -7.58 -30.16
CA GLU A 429 18.19 -9.03 -29.98
C GLU A 429 16.76 -9.62 -29.99
N GLY A 430 15.73 -8.83 -29.73
CA GLY A 430 14.35 -9.33 -29.62
C GLY A 430 14.21 -10.43 -28.57
N GLY A 431 15.04 -10.40 -27.54
CA GLY A 431 15.22 -11.52 -26.60
C GLY A 431 14.36 -11.42 -25.34
N SER A 432 13.87 -10.24 -25.03
CA SER A 432 12.98 -9.97 -23.91
C SER A 432 12.13 -8.75 -24.22
N TYR A 433 10.97 -8.62 -23.57
CA TYR A 433 10.17 -7.39 -23.61
C TYR A 433 10.89 -6.19 -22.97
N GLY A 434 11.82 -6.43 -22.05
CA GLY A 434 12.64 -5.44 -21.38
C GLY A 434 13.41 -6.04 -20.22
N VAL A 435 14.38 -5.31 -19.74
CA VAL A 435 15.11 -5.57 -18.50
C VAL A 435 14.74 -4.45 -17.55
N GLY A 436 14.00 -4.73 -16.49
CA GLY A 436 13.70 -3.73 -15.47
C GLY A 436 14.94 -3.52 -14.58
N VAL A 437 15.38 -2.29 -14.44
CA VAL A 437 16.51 -1.91 -13.60
C VAL A 437 16.06 -1.04 -12.46
N TYR A 438 16.60 -1.28 -11.27
CA TYR A 438 16.40 -0.45 -10.10
C TYR A 438 17.73 -0.15 -9.43
N GLY A 439 17.99 1.11 -9.14
CA GLY A 439 19.17 1.59 -8.41
C GLY A 439 18.76 2.43 -7.21
N GLY A 440 19.50 2.31 -6.11
CA GLY A 440 19.26 3.14 -4.93
C GLY A 440 20.22 2.82 -3.78
N VAL A 441 20.21 3.69 -2.78
CA VAL A 441 20.99 3.51 -1.54
C VAL A 441 20.03 3.47 -0.36
N GLY A 442 20.09 2.42 0.45
CA GLY A 442 19.39 2.34 1.73
C GLY A 442 20.30 2.76 2.87
N ASN A 443 19.71 3.21 4.00
CA ASN A 443 20.45 3.60 5.21
C ASN A 443 20.16 2.68 6.42
N THR A 444 19.19 1.82 6.28
CA THR A 444 18.68 1.01 7.40
C THR A 444 18.81 -0.48 7.10
N PRO A 445 19.48 -1.29 7.93
CA PRO A 445 20.16 -0.93 9.19
C PRO A 445 21.58 -0.36 9.01
N LYS A 446 22.07 -0.32 7.77
CA LYS A 446 23.36 0.24 7.36
C LYS A 446 23.25 0.86 5.97
N ASP A 447 24.18 1.72 5.65
CA ASP A 447 24.31 2.29 4.32
C ASP A 447 24.72 1.19 3.32
N GLU A 448 23.89 0.96 2.29
CA GLU A 448 24.16 -0.01 1.24
C GLU A 448 23.50 0.42 -0.08
N ALA A 449 24.31 0.58 -1.11
CA ALA A 449 23.84 0.77 -2.46
C ALA A 449 23.45 -0.59 -3.09
N THR A 450 22.39 -0.57 -3.87
CA THR A 450 21.92 -1.75 -4.62
C THR A 450 21.57 -1.33 -6.05
N ILE A 451 22.04 -2.10 -7.04
CA ILE A 451 21.52 -2.08 -8.40
C ILE A 451 20.96 -3.47 -8.67
N LEU A 452 19.68 -3.52 -9.04
CA LEU A 452 18.94 -4.74 -9.28
C LEU A 452 18.44 -4.74 -10.72
N MET A 453 18.65 -5.85 -11.42
CA MET A 453 18.16 -6.08 -12.78
C MET A 453 17.31 -7.34 -12.80
N GLN A 454 16.19 -7.29 -13.51
CA GLN A 454 15.29 -8.43 -13.66
C GLN A 454 14.76 -8.52 -15.08
N PHE A 455 14.77 -9.73 -15.65
CA PHE A 455 14.17 -9.99 -16.95
C PHE A 455 13.75 -11.45 -17.10
N ASP A 456 12.76 -11.66 -17.97
CA ASP A 456 12.34 -12.98 -18.42
C ASP A 456 12.72 -13.14 -19.91
N THR A 457 13.13 -14.33 -20.29
CA THR A 457 13.52 -14.65 -21.68
C THR A 457 13.28 -16.11 -22.02
N ASP A 458 13.42 -16.46 -23.30
CA ASP A 458 13.55 -17.84 -23.74
C ASP A 458 14.86 -18.44 -23.17
N PRO A 459 14.84 -19.67 -22.61
CA PRO A 459 16.04 -20.31 -22.08
C PRO A 459 17.20 -20.39 -23.09
N GLU A 460 16.92 -20.50 -24.39
CA GLU A 460 17.96 -20.56 -25.43
C GLU A 460 18.69 -19.22 -25.60
N LYS A 461 18.02 -18.10 -25.31
CA LYS A 461 18.61 -16.75 -25.40
C LYS A 461 19.27 -16.29 -24.11
N GLN A 462 19.05 -16.98 -22.99
CA GLN A 462 19.50 -16.54 -21.66
C GLN A 462 20.99 -16.20 -21.59
N ALA A 463 21.84 -17.10 -22.10
CA ALA A 463 23.29 -16.91 -22.03
C ALA A 463 23.74 -15.64 -22.79
N ARG A 464 23.18 -15.43 -23.97
CA ARG A 464 23.47 -14.25 -24.80
C ARG A 464 23.02 -12.96 -24.15
N LEU A 465 21.81 -12.93 -23.58
CA LEU A 465 21.31 -11.74 -22.91
C LEU A 465 22.08 -11.42 -21.62
N MET A 466 22.48 -12.43 -20.87
CA MET A 466 23.35 -12.25 -19.70
C MET A 466 24.70 -11.65 -20.09
N GLU A 467 25.29 -12.06 -21.22
CA GLU A 467 26.51 -11.48 -21.76
C GLU A 467 26.33 -9.98 -22.04
N ILE A 468 25.27 -9.61 -22.77
CA ILE A 468 24.94 -8.20 -23.11
C ILE A 468 24.78 -7.36 -21.84
N ILE A 469 24.01 -7.89 -20.84
CA ILE A 469 23.79 -7.18 -19.58
C ILE A 469 25.13 -6.87 -18.89
N HIS A 470 26.03 -7.84 -18.83
CA HIS A 470 27.35 -7.62 -18.22
C HIS A 470 28.26 -6.71 -19.06
N GLN A 471 28.15 -6.75 -20.39
CA GLN A 471 28.88 -5.87 -21.29
C GLN A 471 28.47 -4.39 -21.09
N GLU A 472 27.17 -4.08 -21.02
CA GLU A 472 26.67 -2.71 -20.79
C GLU A 472 27.13 -2.18 -19.42
N VAL A 473 27.08 -2.99 -18.37
CA VAL A 473 27.63 -2.60 -17.05
C VAL A 473 29.15 -2.35 -17.15
N THR A 474 29.89 -3.22 -17.82
CA THR A 474 31.33 -3.09 -17.97
C THR A 474 31.69 -1.85 -18.80
N ASP A 475 30.92 -1.55 -19.81
CA ASP A 475 31.09 -0.35 -20.62
C ASP A 475 30.91 0.93 -19.79
N ILE A 476 29.86 1.02 -18.98
CA ILE A 476 29.66 2.15 -18.05
C ILE A 476 30.82 2.26 -17.06
N VAL A 477 31.30 1.14 -16.51
CA VAL A 477 32.43 1.16 -15.55
C VAL A 477 33.73 1.68 -16.18
N ASN A 478 34.00 1.31 -17.42
CA ASN A 478 35.27 1.64 -18.09
C ASN A 478 35.24 2.99 -18.79
N ASN A 479 34.10 3.37 -19.37
CA ASN A 479 34.00 4.52 -20.27
C ASN A 479 33.07 5.63 -19.75
N GLY A 480 32.38 5.38 -18.63
CA GLY A 480 31.31 6.24 -18.12
C GLY A 480 30.01 6.11 -18.92
N PRO A 481 28.93 6.71 -18.44
CA PRO A 481 27.68 6.79 -19.17
C PRO A 481 27.80 7.78 -20.35
N LYS A 482 27.02 7.57 -21.41
CA LYS A 482 26.94 8.55 -22.50
C LYS A 482 26.32 9.85 -22.00
N ALA A 483 26.89 10.99 -22.39
CA ALA A 483 26.38 12.32 -21.99
C ALA A 483 24.91 12.53 -22.36
N GLU A 484 24.47 11.99 -23.52
CA GLU A 484 23.07 12.08 -23.96
C GLU A 484 22.12 11.31 -23.03
N ASP A 485 22.52 10.15 -22.50
CA ASP A 485 21.69 9.34 -21.58
C ASP A 485 21.59 10.04 -20.21
N VAL A 486 22.70 10.59 -19.74
CA VAL A 486 22.70 11.42 -18.51
C VAL A 486 21.77 12.62 -18.65
N GLN A 487 21.82 13.32 -19.80
CA GLN A 487 20.97 14.48 -20.05
C GLN A 487 19.48 14.09 -20.09
N LYS A 488 19.11 13.00 -20.76
CA LYS A 488 17.73 12.48 -20.78
C LYS A 488 17.22 12.17 -19.38
N VAL A 489 18.03 11.49 -18.55
CA VAL A 489 17.67 11.16 -17.17
C VAL A 489 17.49 12.43 -16.33
N LYS A 490 18.40 13.40 -16.41
CA LYS A 490 18.28 14.70 -15.73
C LYS A 490 16.98 15.42 -16.10
N GLU A 491 16.66 15.53 -17.38
CA GLU A 491 15.44 16.18 -17.86
C GLU A 491 14.19 15.49 -17.33
N ASN A 492 14.14 14.15 -17.36
CA ASN A 492 13.03 13.37 -16.84
C ASN A 492 12.86 13.56 -15.32
N LEU A 493 13.95 13.51 -14.54
CA LEU A 493 13.93 13.71 -13.10
C LEU A 493 13.44 15.11 -12.73
N LEU A 494 13.91 16.17 -13.41
CA LEU A 494 13.46 17.54 -13.16
C LEU A 494 12.00 17.76 -13.55
N LYS A 495 11.54 17.15 -14.64
CA LYS A 495 10.14 17.18 -15.06
C LYS A 495 9.25 16.47 -14.06
N GLN A 496 9.65 15.26 -13.62
CA GLN A 496 8.92 14.50 -12.62
C GLN A 496 8.86 15.26 -11.29
N TYR A 497 9.96 15.83 -10.84
CA TYR A 497 10.01 16.64 -9.62
C TYR A 497 9.03 17.82 -9.66
N ALA A 498 8.92 18.50 -10.80
CA ALA A 498 7.95 19.60 -10.95
C ALA A 498 6.50 19.13 -10.81
N GLN A 499 6.17 17.93 -11.32
CA GLN A 499 4.84 17.31 -11.18
C GLN A 499 4.60 16.83 -9.74
N ASP A 500 5.61 16.27 -9.11
CA ASP A 500 5.55 15.72 -7.76
C ASP A 500 5.29 16.79 -6.69
N LEU A 501 5.81 17.99 -6.88
CA LEU A 501 5.57 19.14 -5.99
C LEU A 501 4.07 19.51 -5.87
N GLU A 502 3.24 19.10 -6.82
CA GLU A 502 1.78 19.29 -6.82
C GLU A 502 1.00 18.07 -6.28
N GLN A 503 1.70 17.08 -5.67
CA GLN A 503 1.09 15.86 -5.16
C GLN A 503 1.18 15.77 -3.63
N ASN A 504 0.03 15.63 -2.96
CA ASN A 504 0.00 15.41 -1.50
C ASN A 504 0.77 14.17 -1.06
N SER A 505 0.74 13.10 -1.87
CA SER A 505 1.46 11.86 -1.61
C SER A 505 2.98 12.04 -1.61
N TRP A 506 3.50 12.87 -2.52
CA TRP A 506 4.93 13.19 -2.59
C TRP A 506 5.37 13.97 -1.34
N TRP A 507 4.61 14.98 -0.94
CA TRP A 507 4.89 15.74 0.28
C TRP A 507 4.90 14.86 1.52
N ALA A 508 3.94 13.94 1.62
CA ALA A 508 3.86 13.01 2.75
C ALA A 508 5.09 12.08 2.80
N ALA A 509 5.57 11.59 1.66
CA ALA A 509 6.78 10.76 1.57
C ALA A 509 8.05 11.57 1.85
N THR A 510 8.18 12.75 1.25
CA THR A 510 9.31 13.67 1.44
C THR A 510 9.48 14.11 2.90
N LEU A 511 8.37 14.45 3.56
CA LEU A 511 8.41 14.81 4.97
C LEU A 511 8.75 13.62 5.87
N LYS A 512 8.26 12.42 5.52
CA LYS A 512 8.68 11.20 6.23
C LYS A 512 10.21 11.05 6.13
N SER A 513 10.78 11.11 4.93
CA SER A 513 12.24 11.00 4.71
C SER A 513 13.02 12.09 5.44
N TYR A 514 12.51 13.32 5.49
CA TYR A 514 13.15 14.40 6.24
C TYR A 514 13.20 14.12 7.75
N TYR A 515 12.12 13.62 8.34
CA TYR A 515 12.08 13.37 9.79
C TYR A 515 12.68 12.04 10.22
N GLU A 516 12.74 11.03 9.35
CA GLU A 516 13.39 9.74 9.61
C GLU A 516 14.88 9.77 9.24
N ASP A 517 15.21 10.23 8.02
CA ASP A 517 16.53 10.05 7.40
C ASP A 517 17.35 11.34 7.37
N GLY A 518 16.75 12.49 7.67
CA GLY A 518 17.38 13.81 7.59
C GLY A 518 17.60 14.32 6.16
N ILE A 519 16.97 13.71 5.14
CA ILE A 519 17.08 14.13 3.74
C ILE A 519 16.10 15.26 3.44
N ASN A 520 16.63 16.41 2.99
CA ASN A 520 15.82 17.53 2.54
C ASN A 520 15.69 17.57 1.01
N ASN A 521 14.70 16.83 0.47
CA ASN A 521 14.44 16.79 -0.96
C ASN A 521 14.03 18.15 -1.55
N LEU A 522 13.48 19.09 -0.77
CA LEU A 522 13.11 20.41 -1.27
C LEU A 522 14.34 21.26 -1.59
N LYS A 523 15.33 21.22 -0.70
CA LYS A 523 16.55 22.03 -0.82
C LYS A 523 17.54 21.39 -1.77
N ASP A 524 17.72 20.09 -1.68
CA ASP A 524 18.89 19.42 -2.24
C ASP A 524 18.60 18.65 -3.54
N TYR A 525 17.31 18.38 -3.88
CA TYR A 525 16.96 17.56 -5.03
C TYR A 525 17.47 18.12 -6.37
N LYS A 526 17.13 19.39 -6.67
CA LYS A 526 17.52 20.01 -7.97
C LYS A 526 19.03 20.09 -8.11
N SER A 527 19.72 20.53 -7.06
CA SER A 527 21.20 20.62 -7.07
C SER A 527 21.84 19.25 -7.22
N ALA A 528 21.27 18.20 -6.62
CA ALA A 528 21.77 16.85 -6.78
C ALA A 528 21.58 16.33 -8.22
N VAL A 529 20.42 16.59 -8.86
CA VAL A 529 20.19 16.26 -10.27
C VAL A 529 21.14 17.04 -11.19
N GLU A 530 21.29 18.34 -10.97
CA GLU A 530 22.19 19.20 -11.77
C GLU A 530 23.66 18.78 -11.65
N ALA A 531 24.08 18.30 -10.47
CA ALA A 531 25.44 17.85 -10.20
C ALA A 531 25.78 16.48 -10.82
N MET A 532 24.80 15.75 -11.36
CA MET A 532 25.10 14.50 -12.08
C MET A 532 25.94 14.82 -13.33
N ASN A 533 27.08 14.18 -13.45
CA ASN A 533 27.96 14.27 -14.60
C ASN A 533 28.24 12.85 -15.11
N GLY A 534 28.47 12.74 -16.43
CA GLY A 534 28.86 11.49 -17.05
C GLY A 534 30.26 11.03 -16.66
#